data_8b314135454636a1d1c00740fcfa59ef
#
_entry.id   8b314135454636a1d1c00740fcfa59ef
#
_cell.length_a   1.000
_cell.length_b   1.000
_cell.length_c   1.000
_cell.angle_alpha   90.00
_cell.angle_beta   90.00
_cell.angle_gamma   90.00
#
_symmetry.space_group_name_H-M   'P 1'
#
loop_
_entity.id
_entity.type
_entity.pdbx_description
1 polymer ?
#
loop_
_entity_poly.entity_id
_entity_poly.type
_entity_poly.pdbx_seq_one_letter_code
_entity_poly.pdbx_strand_id
1 'polypeptide(L)'
;MRQAGHAAAEILLEVGARVAPGVTTDQLDEVAHEATLACGGYPSPLNYRGYPKSVCTSVNEVICHGIPDSRPLVEGDIVNVDVTIYLDGVHGDTSATLAVGEVGEQDRCLIVETRVAMDQGIDAAGPGRPVNVIGRAIERHALRHRLGVVEEFIGHGIGTEFHSAIQVPHYYNPGANTVLVPGMTFTVEPMLTLGSPECAPLWDDKWTAVTRDGRRT
;
A
#
# COMPACT_ATOMS: atom_id res chain seq x y z
N MET A 1 -11.93 13.75 5.02
CA MET A 1 -11.49 12.70 4.06
C MET A 1 -10.84 13.27 2.79
N ARG A 2 -11.54 14.05 1.94
CA ARG A 2 -10.93 14.55 0.67
C ARG A 2 -9.66 15.38 0.89
N GLN A 3 -9.64 16.27 1.88
CA GLN A 3 -8.46 17.07 2.21
C GLN A 3 -7.29 16.20 2.71
N ALA A 4 -7.58 15.28 3.64
CA ALA A 4 -6.56 14.37 4.16
C ALA A 4 -6.00 13.45 3.05
N GLY A 5 -6.85 12.87 2.21
CA GLY A 5 -6.39 12.06 1.08
C GLY A 5 -5.61 12.86 0.03
N HIS A 6 -5.98 14.12 -0.22
CA HIS A 6 -5.23 15.00 -1.13
C HIS A 6 -3.84 15.32 -0.56
N ALA A 7 -3.76 15.71 0.72
CA ALA A 7 -2.49 15.99 1.37
C ALA A 7 -1.59 14.75 1.43
N ALA A 8 -2.14 13.57 1.72
CA ALA A 8 -1.37 12.31 1.66
C ALA A 8 -0.81 12.07 0.25
N ALA A 9 -1.60 12.32 -0.80
CA ALA A 9 -1.16 12.16 -2.18
C ALA A 9 -0.06 13.18 -2.57
N GLU A 10 -0.15 14.42 -2.11
CA GLU A 10 0.91 15.44 -2.33
C GLU A 10 2.22 15.01 -1.65
N ILE A 11 2.14 14.51 -0.41
CA ILE A 11 3.31 13.98 0.32
C ILE A 11 3.90 12.78 -0.42
N LEU A 12 3.07 11.85 -0.89
CA LEU A 12 3.53 10.70 -1.66
C LEU A 12 4.28 11.14 -2.94
N LEU A 13 3.80 12.18 -3.63
CA LEU A 13 4.48 12.74 -4.80
C LEU A 13 5.83 13.37 -4.43
N GLU A 14 5.91 14.08 -3.30
CA GLU A 14 7.15 14.68 -2.82
C GLU A 14 8.19 13.61 -2.45
N VAL A 15 7.78 12.58 -1.70
CA VAL A 15 8.65 11.43 -1.37
C VAL A 15 9.06 10.70 -2.64
N GLY A 16 8.13 10.44 -3.53
CA GLY A 16 8.37 9.75 -4.80
C GLY A 16 9.39 10.46 -5.69
N ALA A 17 9.40 11.80 -5.67
CA ALA A 17 10.39 12.59 -6.41
C ALA A 17 11.83 12.47 -5.87
N ARG A 18 12.00 11.91 -4.67
CA ARG A 18 13.31 11.64 -4.05
C ARG A 18 13.81 10.21 -4.30
N VAL A 19 12.96 9.32 -4.79
CA VAL A 19 13.34 7.92 -5.04
C VAL A 19 14.37 7.86 -6.17
N ALA A 20 15.58 7.45 -5.81
CA ALA A 20 16.70 7.32 -6.75
C ALA A 20 17.74 6.33 -6.17
N PRO A 21 18.61 5.75 -7.01
CA PRO A 21 19.72 4.95 -6.52
C PRO A 21 20.62 5.76 -5.55
N GLY A 22 20.98 5.14 -4.42
CA GLY A 22 21.79 5.73 -3.35
C GLY A 22 21.01 6.46 -2.27
N VAL A 23 19.73 6.77 -2.46
CA VAL A 23 18.86 7.32 -1.42
C VAL A 23 18.48 6.18 -0.45
N THR A 24 18.55 6.43 0.85
CA THR A 24 18.11 5.46 1.87
C THR A 24 16.61 5.58 2.13
N THR A 25 16.00 4.50 2.58
CA THR A 25 14.59 4.54 2.99
C THR A 25 14.37 5.43 4.21
N ASP A 26 15.37 5.58 5.10
CA ASP A 26 15.36 6.58 6.19
C ASP A 26 15.23 8.02 5.66
N GLN A 27 15.93 8.36 4.58
CA GLN A 27 15.81 9.68 3.97
C GLN A 27 14.43 9.92 3.37
N LEU A 28 13.77 8.88 2.85
CA LEU A 28 12.38 8.97 2.40
C LEU A 28 11.42 9.19 3.57
N ASP A 29 11.67 8.53 4.72
CA ASP A 29 10.91 8.75 5.96
C ASP A 29 11.04 10.19 6.47
N GLU A 30 12.24 10.77 6.46
CA GLU A 30 12.48 12.16 6.84
C GLU A 30 11.62 13.12 5.99
N VAL A 31 11.63 12.94 4.67
CA VAL A 31 10.81 13.76 3.76
C VAL A 31 9.32 13.62 4.07
N ALA A 32 8.82 12.37 4.23
CA ALA A 32 7.43 12.12 4.56
C ALA A 32 7.03 12.76 5.91
N HIS A 33 7.92 12.66 6.91
CA HIS A 33 7.70 13.23 8.24
C HIS A 33 7.59 14.75 8.17
N GLU A 34 8.59 15.41 7.57
CA GLU A 34 8.65 16.88 7.47
C GLU A 34 7.47 17.43 6.66
N ALA A 35 7.15 16.84 5.52
CA ALA A 35 6.01 17.25 4.69
C ALA A 35 4.67 17.09 5.44
N THR A 36 4.52 16.01 6.21
CA THR A 36 3.32 15.79 7.03
C THR A 36 3.18 16.86 8.10
N LEU A 37 4.26 17.20 8.80
CA LEU A 37 4.23 18.27 9.81
C LEU A 37 3.97 19.64 9.17
N ALA A 38 4.57 19.90 8.00
CA ALA A 38 4.41 21.17 7.28
C ALA A 38 2.95 21.43 6.85
N CYS A 39 2.18 20.38 6.52
CA CYS A 39 0.75 20.53 6.22
C CYS A 39 -0.15 20.55 7.46
N GLY A 40 0.42 20.52 8.68
CA GLY A 40 -0.31 20.52 9.95
C GLY A 40 -0.88 19.16 10.34
N GLY A 41 -0.47 18.08 9.66
CA GLY A 41 -0.87 16.71 9.93
C GLY A 41 0.04 16.01 10.93
N TYR A 42 -0.30 14.75 11.23
CA TYR A 42 0.53 13.81 11.99
C TYR A 42 0.69 12.52 11.19
N PRO A 43 1.92 11.97 11.07
CA PRO A 43 2.13 10.70 10.36
C PRO A 43 1.42 9.57 11.11
N SER A 44 0.37 9.01 10.52
CA SER A 44 -0.46 8.02 11.21
C SER A 44 0.29 6.74 11.62
N PRO A 45 1.29 6.25 10.85
CA PRO A 45 2.05 5.07 11.27
C PRO A 45 2.91 5.31 12.51
N LEU A 46 3.41 6.54 12.71
CA LEU A 46 4.35 6.84 13.79
C LEU A 46 3.75 6.52 15.17
N ASN A 47 4.37 5.60 15.89
CA ASN A 47 3.92 5.05 17.17
C ASN A 47 2.61 4.24 17.12
N TYR A 48 2.01 4.05 15.93
CA TYR A 48 0.85 3.19 15.83
C TYR A 48 1.22 1.75 16.15
N ARG A 49 0.68 1.22 17.25
CA ARG A 49 1.00 -0.12 17.79
C ARG A 49 2.50 -0.40 17.92
N GLY A 50 3.29 0.65 18.12
CA GLY A 50 4.75 0.56 18.26
C GLY A 50 5.54 0.64 16.95
N TYR A 51 4.91 0.96 15.81
CA TYR A 51 5.62 1.20 14.55
C TYR A 51 6.52 2.45 14.69
N PRO A 52 7.82 2.38 14.34
CA PRO A 52 8.77 3.42 14.76
C PRO A 52 8.97 4.58 13.76
N LYS A 53 8.32 4.54 12.60
CA LYS A 53 8.56 5.45 11.48
C LYS A 53 7.30 6.16 10.98
N SER A 54 7.45 7.18 10.15
CA SER A 54 6.36 8.03 9.67
C SER A 54 5.72 7.53 8.38
N VAL A 55 6.40 6.64 7.66
CA VAL A 55 5.96 6.05 6.39
C VAL A 55 6.37 4.58 6.37
N CYS A 56 5.70 3.74 5.57
CA CYS A 56 6.21 2.43 5.26
C CYS A 56 6.95 2.45 3.92
N THR A 57 8.09 1.75 3.84
CA THR A 57 8.87 1.60 2.61
C THR A 57 9.15 0.12 2.36
N SER A 58 8.44 -0.46 1.41
CA SER A 58 8.50 -1.90 1.13
C SER A 58 9.26 -2.13 -0.17
N VAL A 59 10.45 -2.72 -0.06
CA VAL A 59 11.41 -2.86 -1.17
C VAL A 59 11.42 -4.30 -1.68
N ASN A 60 11.24 -4.48 -3.00
CA ASN A 60 11.36 -5.75 -3.72
C ASN A 60 10.39 -6.84 -3.22
N GLU A 61 10.88 -7.80 -2.44
CA GLU A 61 10.11 -8.91 -1.86
C GLU A 61 9.32 -8.55 -0.61
N VAL A 62 9.47 -7.31 -0.11
CA VAL A 62 8.69 -6.83 1.04
C VAL A 62 7.27 -6.49 0.57
N ILE A 63 6.29 -7.22 1.10
CA ILE A 63 4.87 -7.09 0.74
C ILE A 63 4.32 -5.77 1.25
N CYS A 64 4.49 -5.52 2.55
CA CYS A 64 4.03 -4.30 3.21
C CYS A 64 4.73 -4.09 4.56
N HIS A 65 4.47 -2.92 5.17
CA HIS A 65 4.94 -2.52 6.49
C HIS A 65 6.47 -2.51 6.65
N GLY A 66 7.22 -2.43 5.54
CA GLY A 66 8.67 -2.27 5.60
C GLY A 66 9.06 -1.04 6.40
N ILE A 67 9.92 -1.22 7.41
CA ILE A 67 10.40 -0.13 8.26
C ILE A 67 11.55 0.58 7.54
N PRO A 68 11.45 1.90 7.30
CA PRO A 68 12.57 2.69 6.78
C PRO A 68 13.85 2.49 7.58
N ASP A 69 14.96 2.30 6.87
CA ASP A 69 16.28 2.05 7.44
C ASP A 69 17.41 2.70 6.62
N SER A 70 18.66 2.44 6.99
CA SER A 70 19.84 2.95 6.32
C SER A 70 20.21 2.23 5.01
N ARG A 71 19.39 1.26 4.54
CA ARG A 71 19.63 0.58 3.26
C ARG A 71 19.47 1.57 2.11
N PRO A 72 20.53 1.81 1.32
CA PRO A 72 20.38 2.60 0.11
C PRO A 72 19.60 1.81 -0.96
N LEU A 73 18.70 2.48 -1.64
CA LEU A 73 18.07 1.95 -2.84
C LEU A 73 19.13 1.78 -3.94
N VAL A 74 19.02 0.72 -4.72
CA VAL A 74 19.95 0.46 -5.83
C VAL A 74 19.19 0.43 -7.16
N GLU A 75 19.94 0.64 -8.24
CA GLU A 75 19.41 0.52 -9.60
C GLU A 75 18.71 -0.83 -9.80
N GLY A 76 17.48 -0.79 -10.30
CA GLY A 76 16.67 -1.99 -10.51
C GLY A 76 15.80 -2.40 -9.31
N ASP A 77 15.87 -1.73 -8.16
CA ASP A 77 14.88 -1.93 -7.08
C ASP A 77 13.50 -1.42 -7.50
N ILE A 78 12.46 -2.00 -6.91
CA ILE A 78 11.14 -1.38 -6.82
C ILE A 78 10.86 -1.10 -5.35
N VAL A 79 10.21 0.02 -5.05
CA VAL A 79 9.86 0.39 -3.67
C VAL A 79 8.42 0.88 -3.61
N ASN A 80 7.61 0.24 -2.79
CA ASN A 80 6.31 0.79 -2.39
C ASN A 80 6.54 1.79 -1.26
N VAL A 81 6.00 2.99 -1.43
CA VAL A 81 5.95 4.04 -0.42
C VAL A 81 4.50 4.21 -0.02
N ASP A 82 4.21 4.01 1.26
CA ASP A 82 2.86 4.01 1.80
C ASP A 82 2.72 5.12 2.85
N VAL A 83 1.97 6.16 2.49
CA VAL A 83 1.81 7.40 3.24
C VAL A 83 0.42 7.48 3.82
N THR A 84 0.33 7.46 5.15
CA THR A 84 -0.92 7.74 5.87
C THR A 84 -0.73 8.92 6.81
N ILE A 85 -1.62 9.90 6.73
CA ILE A 85 -1.59 11.08 7.60
C ILE A 85 -2.91 11.25 8.36
N TYR A 86 -2.81 11.76 9.57
CA TYR A 86 -3.95 12.26 10.35
C TYR A 86 -4.03 13.77 10.20
N LEU A 87 -5.11 14.26 9.61
CA LEU A 87 -5.33 15.69 9.35
C LEU A 87 -6.79 16.05 9.64
N ASP A 88 -7.00 17.09 10.42
CA ASP A 88 -8.35 17.61 10.75
C ASP A 88 -9.33 16.54 11.26
N GLY A 89 -8.84 15.62 12.09
CA GLY A 89 -9.67 14.62 12.76
C GLY A 89 -9.91 13.33 11.95
N VAL A 90 -9.27 13.16 10.77
CA VAL A 90 -9.41 11.98 9.92
C VAL A 90 -8.10 11.55 9.32
N HIS A 91 -7.99 10.27 8.96
CA HIS A 91 -6.84 9.70 8.27
C HIS A 91 -7.03 9.77 6.75
N GLY A 92 -5.96 10.08 6.03
CA GLY A 92 -5.84 9.95 4.58
C GLY A 92 -4.69 9.00 4.27
N ASP A 93 -4.93 8.01 3.43
CA ASP A 93 -4.05 6.87 3.19
C ASP A 93 -3.89 6.66 1.68
N THR A 94 -2.65 6.54 1.22
CA THR A 94 -2.32 6.33 -0.19
C THR A 94 -0.92 5.75 -0.36
N SER A 95 -0.75 4.86 -1.32
CA SER A 95 0.56 4.29 -1.63
C SER A 95 0.82 4.20 -3.14
N ALA A 96 2.09 4.08 -3.50
CA ALA A 96 2.49 3.76 -4.85
C ALA A 96 3.82 3.00 -4.87
N THR A 97 3.94 2.06 -5.81
CA THR A 97 5.22 1.38 -6.08
C THR A 97 5.97 2.12 -7.18
N LEU A 98 7.21 2.45 -6.90
CA LEU A 98 8.09 3.27 -7.73
C LEU A 98 9.30 2.45 -8.18
N ALA A 99 9.72 2.64 -9.42
CA ALA A 99 10.94 2.08 -9.95
C ALA A 99 12.14 2.92 -9.49
N VAL A 100 13.23 2.27 -9.09
CA VAL A 100 14.50 2.91 -8.75
C VAL A 100 15.44 2.80 -9.95
N GLY A 101 15.55 3.88 -10.71
CA GLY A 101 16.25 3.87 -11.98
C GLY A 101 15.57 2.97 -13.02
N GLU A 102 16.36 2.21 -13.79
CA GLU A 102 15.84 1.28 -14.78
C GLU A 102 15.53 -0.09 -14.17
N VAL A 103 14.28 -0.53 -14.27
CA VAL A 103 13.83 -1.85 -13.78
C VAL A 103 13.55 -2.81 -14.94
N GLY A 104 13.57 -4.10 -14.65
CA GLY A 104 13.26 -5.15 -15.60
C GLY A 104 11.82 -5.08 -16.13
N GLU A 105 11.56 -5.74 -17.27
CA GLU A 105 10.22 -5.77 -17.87
C GLU A 105 9.19 -6.42 -16.97
N GLN A 106 9.58 -7.47 -16.20
CA GLN A 106 8.67 -8.14 -15.27
C GLN A 106 8.24 -7.21 -14.13
N ASP A 107 9.17 -6.38 -13.63
CA ASP A 107 8.90 -5.43 -12.55
C ASP A 107 8.02 -4.28 -13.04
N ARG A 108 8.29 -3.76 -14.25
CA ARG A 108 7.40 -2.79 -14.89
C ARG A 108 6.00 -3.33 -15.07
N CYS A 109 5.89 -4.58 -15.55
CA CYS A 109 4.61 -5.25 -15.70
C CYS A 109 3.90 -5.40 -14.35
N LEU A 110 4.61 -5.85 -13.30
CA LEU A 110 4.05 -5.97 -11.95
C LEU A 110 3.47 -4.64 -11.46
N ILE A 111 4.22 -3.55 -11.53
CA ILE A 111 3.77 -2.20 -11.10
C ILE A 111 2.52 -1.78 -11.88
N VAL A 112 2.55 -1.90 -13.21
CA VAL A 112 1.45 -1.48 -14.08
C VAL A 112 0.20 -2.33 -13.83
N GLU A 113 0.34 -3.65 -13.81
CA GLU A 113 -0.80 -4.55 -13.68
C GLU A 113 -1.41 -4.53 -12.27
N THR A 114 -0.61 -4.27 -11.23
CA THR A 114 -1.12 -4.04 -9.88
C THR A 114 -1.98 -2.77 -9.84
N ARG A 115 -1.53 -1.69 -10.46
CA ARG A 115 -2.30 -0.46 -10.58
C ARG A 115 -3.61 -0.68 -11.33
N VAL A 116 -3.56 -1.37 -12.48
CA VAL A 116 -4.77 -1.69 -13.26
C VAL A 116 -5.72 -2.58 -12.48
N ALA A 117 -5.22 -3.57 -11.73
CA ALA A 117 -6.04 -4.42 -10.86
C ALA A 117 -6.75 -3.59 -9.79
N MET A 118 -6.04 -2.67 -9.14
CA MET A 118 -6.60 -1.75 -8.15
C MET A 118 -7.71 -0.90 -8.76
N ASP A 119 -7.46 -0.26 -9.91
CA ASP A 119 -8.43 0.59 -10.59
C ASP A 119 -9.69 -0.21 -10.97
N GLN A 120 -9.55 -1.45 -11.46
CA GLN A 120 -10.69 -2.36 -11.73
C GLN A 120 -11.46 -2.72 -10.45
N GLY A 121 -10.76 -2.90 -9.33
CA GLY A 121 -11.38 -3.11 -8.02
C GLY A 121 -12.20 -1.91 -7.58
N ILE A 122 -11.66 -0.71 -7.71
CA ILE A 122 -12.35 0.56 -7.41
C ILE A 122 -13.59 0.73 -8.30
N ASP A 123 -13.46 0.51 -9.60
CA ASP A 123 -14.57 0.61 -10.57
C ASP A 123 -15.70 -0.40 -10.29
N ALA A 124 -15.35 -1.56 -9.73
CA ALA A 124 -16.34 -2.57 -9.34
C ALA A 124 -17.15 -2.15 -8.11
N ALA A 125 -16.60 -1.28 -7.25
CA ALA A 125 -17.27 -0.82 -6.03
C ALA A 125 -18.47 0.09 -6.36
N GLY A 126 -19.49 0.07 -5.51
CA GLY A 126 -20.61 0.98 -5.66
C GLY A 126 -21.73 0.73 -4.66
N PRO A 127 -22.60 1.71 -4.42
CA PRO A 127 -23.72 1.57 -3.50
C PRO A 127 -24.60 0.35 -3.83
N GLY A 128 -24.94 -0.41 -2.79
CA GLY A 128 -25.76 -1.63 -2.91
C GLY A 128 -25.00 -2.87 -3.34
N ARG A 129 -23.72 -2.76 -3.71
CA ARG A 129 -22.88 -3.91 -4.04
C ARG A 129 -22.18 -4.47 -2.79
N PRO A 130 -21.96 -5.78 -2.71
CA PRO A 130 -21.15 -6.35 -1.64
C PRO A 130 -19.66 -6.03 -1.87
N VAL A 131 -18.90 -5.86 -0.80
CA VAL A 131 -17.46 -5.50 -0.87
C VAL A 131 -16.63 -6.52 -1.65
N ASN A 132 -17.04 -7.79 -1.70
CA ASN A 132 -16.31 -8.85 -2.41
C ASN A 132 -16.24 -8.68 -3.93
N VAL A 133 -17.01 -7.77 -4.52
CA VAL A 133 -16.89 -7.45 -5.96
C VAL A 133 -15.53 -6.84 -6.28
N ILE A 134 -14.92 -6.13 -5.31
CA ILE A 134 -13.60 -5.52 -5.40
C ILE A 134 -12.55 -6.62 -5.59
N GLY A 135 -12.46 -7.54 -4.61
CA GLY A 135 -11.51 -8.65 -4.67
C GLY A 135 -11.71 -9.55 -5.88
N ARG A 136 -12.97 -9.80 -6.29
CA ARG A 136 -13.25 -10.56 -7.52
C ARG A 136 -12.68 -9.89 -8.78
N ALA A 137 -12.75 -8.56 -8.87
CA ALA A 137 -12.21 -7.83 -10.00
C ALA A 137 -10.69 -7.89 -10.03
N ILE A 138 -10.05 -7.65 -8.88
CA ILE A 138 -8.60 -7.69 -8.70
C ILE A 138 -8.04 -9.08 -9.01
N GLU A 139 -8.55 -10.12 -8.35
CA GLU A 139 -8.08 -11.49 -8.55
C GLU A 139 -8.23 -11.96 -9.99
N ARG A 140 -9.35 -11.65 -10.64
CA ARG A 140 -9.56 -11.97 -12.06
C ARG A 140 -8.52 -11.30 -12.96
N HIS A 141 -8.11 -10.07 -12.66
CA HIS A 141 -7.06 -9.38 -13.39
C HIS A 141 -5.69 -10.01 -13.14
N ALA A 142 -5.34 -10.21 -11.88
CA ALA A 142 -4.09 -10.84 -11.47
C ALA A 142 -3.87 -12.21 -12.14
N LEU A 143 -4.89 -13.07 -12.12
CA LEU A 143 -4.83 -14.40 -12.76
C LEU A 143 -4.55 -14.34 -14.26
N ARG A 144 -5.10 -13.34 -14.99
CA ARG A 144 -4.82 -13.16 -16.42
C ARG A 144 -3.36 -12.84 -16.71
N HIS A 145 -2.71 -12.14 -15.76
CA HIS A 145 -1.32 -11.74 -15.87
C HIS A 145 -0.37 -12.68 -15.11
N ARG A 146 -0.89 -13.81 -14.59
CA ARG A 146 -0.14 -14.83 -13.84
C ARG A 146 0.53 -14.25 -12.59
N LEU A 147 -0.13 -13.29 -11.96
CA LEU A 147 0.29 -12.68 -10.70
C LEU A 147 -0.44 -13.36 -9.53
N GLY A 148 0.26 -13.55 -8.42
CA GLY A 148 -0.34 -13.97 -7.16
C GLY A 148 -1.05 -12.81 -6.48
N VAL A 149 -2.08 -13.09 -5.67
CA VAL A 149 -2.76 -12.09 -4.83
C VAL A 149 -2.51 -12.47 -3.38
N VAL A 150 -1.86 -11.58 -2.62
CA VAL A 150 -1.65 -11.78 -1.17
C VAL A 150 -2.99 -11.73 -0.46
N GLU A 151 -3.24 -12.70 0.43
CA GLU A 151 -4.51 -12.84 1.16
C GLU A 151 -4.41 -12.43 2.64
N GLU A 152 -3.19 -12.39 3.20
CA GLU A 152 -2.94 -12.11 4.61
C GLU A 152 -3.16 -10.64 4.98
N PHE A 153 -3.06 -9.74 4.00
CA PHE A 153 -3.28 -8.30 4.17
C PHE A 153 -4.41 -7.84 3.25
N ILE A 154 -5.28 -7.01 3.79
CA ILE A 154 -6.50 -6.56 3.11
C ILE A 154 -6.73 -5.07 3.33
N GLY A 155 -7.47 -4.43 2.46
CA GLY A 155 -7.94 -3.08 2.67
C GLY A 155 -8.90 -2.98 3.85
N HIS A 156 -9.07 -1.78 4.35
CA HIS A 156 -9.80 -1.51 5.58
C HIS A 156 -10.64 -0.25 5.49
N GLY A 157 -11.63 -0.15 6.35
CA GLY A 157 -12.34 1.11 6.54
C GLY A 157 -11.41 2.16 7.15
N ILE A 158 -11.54 3.41 6.73
CA ILE A 158 -10.71 4.53 7.16
C ILE A 158 -11.54 5.78 7.39
N GLY A 159 -11.19 6.57 8.39
CA GLY A 159 -11.91 7.79 8.74
C GLY A 159 -11.31 8.44 9.97
N THR A 160 -12.10 8.58 11.05
CA THR A 160 -11.59 9.01 12.36
C THR A 160 -10.71 7.96 13.03
N GLU A 161 -10.84 6.71 12.61
CA GLU A 161 -9.95 5.61 12.96
C GLU A 161 -9.06 5.28 11.77
N PHE A 162 -7.79 4.95 12.02
CA PHE A 162 -6.86 4.53 10.96
C PHE A 162 -7.37 3.25 10.30
N HIS A 163 -7.71 2.24 11.10
CA HIS A 163 -8.31 0.99 10.63
C HIS A 163 -9.65 0.78 11.32
N SER A 164 -10.75 0.88 10.58
CA SER A 164 -12.08 0.59 11.08
C SER A 164 -12.58 -0.80 10.64
N ALA A 165 -13.77 -1.19 11.08
CA ALA A 165 -14.27 -2.56 10.97
C ALA A 165 -14.57 -3.06 9.54
N ILE A 166 -14.57 -2.19 8.52
CA ILE A 166 -14.79 -2.62 7.13
C ILE A 166 -13.55 -3.37 6.67
N GLN A 167 -13.72 -4.59 6.17
CA GLN A 167 -12.66 -5.41 5.59
C GLN A 167 -12.86 -5.49 4.08
N VAL A 168 -11.78 -5.25 3.32
CA VAL A 168 -11.79 -5.22 1.85
C VAL A 168 -10.76 -6.23 1.31
N PRO A 169 -11.10 -7.53 1.25
CA PRO A 169 -10.22 -8.52 0.64
C PRO A 169 -9.96 -8.19 -0.84
N HIS A 170 -8.71 -8.36 -1.27
CA HIS A 170 -8.29 -8.14 -2.65
C HIS A 170 -8.38 -9.42 -3.51
N TYR A 171 -8.80 -10.52 -2.92
CA TYR A 171 -9.16 -11.78 -3.54
C TYR A 171 -10.65 -12.06 -3.38
N TYR A 172 -11.21 -12.99 -4.17
CA TYR A 172 -12.63 -13.31 -4.06
C TYR A 172 -12.94 -14.10 -2.79
N ASN A 173 -13.58 -13.42 -1.84
CA ASN A 173 -14.08 -14.04 -0.62
C ASN A 173 -15.61 -13.91 -0.57
N PRO A 174 -16.38 -15.00 -0.77
CA PRO A 174 -17.85 -14.93 -0.71
C PRO A 174 -18.38 -14.55 0.67
N GLY A 175 -17.58 -14.75 1.74
CA GLY A 175 -17.92 -14.34 3.10
C GLY A 175 -17.81 -12.83 3.34
N ALA A 176 -17.04 -12.11 2.53
CA ALA A 176 -16.94 -10.65 2.59
C ALA A 176 -18.16 -10.02 1.89
N ASN A 177 -19.28 -10.01 2.55
CA ASN A 177 -20.59 -9.63 1.99
C ASN A 177 -21.13 -8.30 2.52
N THR A 178 -20.32 -7.49 3.21
CA THR A 178 -20.71 -6.15 3.64
C THR A 178 -21.20 -5.35 2.44
N VAL A 179 -22.44 -4.84 2.51
CA VAL A 179 -23.03 -4.05 1.45
C VAL A 179 -22.51 -2.62 1.55
N LEU A 180 -21.92 -2.13 0.47
CA LEU A 180 -21.42 -0.76 0.38
C LEU A 180 -22.58 0.24 0.35
N VAL A 181 -22.53 1.24 1.21
CA VAL A 181 -23.51 2.32 1.26
C VAL A 181 -22.84 3.69 1.08
N PRO A 182 -23.59 4.71 0.59
CA PRO A 182 -23.04 6.06 0.46
C PRO A 182 -22.48 6.58 1.78
N GLY A 183 -21.30 7.18 1.74
CA GLY A 183 -20.59 7.71 2.91
C GLY A 183 -19.57 6.77 3.53
N MET A 184 -19.54 5.49 3.16
CA MET A 184 -18.44 4.60 3.53
C MET A 184 -17.12 5.07 2.90
N THR A 185 -16.05 5.03 3.68
CA THR A 185 -14.67 5.28 3.25
C THR A 185 -13.81 4.07 3.61
N PHE A 186 -13.02 3.61 2.67
CA PHE A 186 -12.17 2.42 2.81
C PHE A 186 -11.00 2.47 1.83
N THR A 187 -9.97 1.66 2.07
CA THR A 187 -8.81 1.51 1.19
C THR A 187 -9.01 0.37 0.19
N VAL A 188 -8.37 0.49 -0.97
CA VAL A 188 -8.20 -0.59 -1.96
C VAL A 188 -6.72 -0.60 -2.32
N GLU A 189 -6.01 -1.58 -1.83
CA GLU A 189 -4.55 -1.64 -1.78
C GLU A 189 -4.01 -3.05 -2.10
N PRO A 190 -4.30 -3.60 -3.29
CA PRO A 190 -3.90 -4.95 -3.63
C PRO A 190 -2.37 -5.11 -3.65
N MET A 191 -1.90 -6.18 -3.03
CA MET A 191 -0.51 -6.63 -3.08
C MET A 191 -0.43 -7.84 -4.00
N LEU A 192 0.17 -7.64 -5.19
CA LEU A 192 0.35 -8.69 -6.19
C LEU A 192 1.81 -9.14 -6.25
N THR A 193 2.03 -10.41 -6.56
CA THR A 193 3.36 -11.02 -6.55
C THR A 193 3.71 -11.66 -7.89
N LEU A 194 5.00 -11.63 -8.24
CA LEU A 194 5.54 -12.39 -9.39
C LEU A 194 5.66 -13.89 -9.11
N GLY A 195 5.47 -14.32 -7.87
CA GLY A 195 5.64 -15.69 -7.42
C GLY A 195 4.49 -16.17 -6.54
N SER A 196 4.85 -16.90 -5.46
CA SER A 196 3.87 -17.31 -4.47
C SER A 196 3.22 -16.11 -3.79
N PRO A 197 1.89 -16.09 -3.63
CA PRO A 197 1.23 -15.04 -2.86
C PRO A 197 1.37 -15.22 -1.34
N GLU A 198 1.94 -16.34 -0.89
CA GLU A 198 2.08 -16.64 0.53
C GLU A 198 3.13 -15.77 1.21
N CYS A 199 2.81 -15.28 2.41
CA CYS A 199 3.77 -14.60 3.26
C CYS A 199 4.70 -15.58 3.97
N ALA A 200 5.96 -15.19 4.14
CA ALA A 200 6.84 -15.79 5.14
C ALA A 200 6.44 -15.28 6.54
N PRO A 201 6.95 -15.91 7.64
CA PRO A 201 6.84 -15.30 8.95
C PRO A 201 7.38 -13.88 8.95
N LEU A 202 6.71 -12.97 9.68
CA LEU A 202 7.21 -11.59 9.83
C LEU A 202 8.65 -11.58 10.33
N TRP A 203 9.40 -10.56 9.94
CA TRP A 203 10.74 -10.34 10.48
C TRP A 203 10.72 -10.12 12.00
N ASP A 204 11.89 -10.15 12.63
CA ASP A 204 12.03 -9.95 14.09
C ASP A 204 11.52 -8.60 14.57
N ASP A 205 11.40 -7.62 13.67
CA ASP A 205 10.78 -6.32 13.92
C ASP A 205 9.25 -6.39 14.13
N LYS A 206 8.63 -7.54 13.83
CA LYS A 206 7.19 -7.85 13.96
C LYS A 206 6.26 -7.07 13.02
N TRP A 207 6.84 -6.39 12.03
CA TRP A 207 6.11 -5.57 11.05
C TRP A 207 6.36 -5.99 9.61
N THR A 208 7.63 -6.12 9.23
CA THR A 208 8.02 -6.36 7.85
C THR A 208 7.53 -7.71 7.36
N ALA A 209 6.60 -7.67 6.41
CA ALA A 209 6.06 -8.86 5.74
C ALA A 209 6.78 -9.08 4.41
N VAL A 210 7.18 -10.30 4.12
CA VAL A 210 7.91 -10.65 2.90
C VAL A 210 7.28 -11.84 2.20
N THR A 211 7.45 -11.93 0.89
CA THR A 211 7.03 -13.11 0.11
C THR A 211 7.82 -14.34 0.54
N ARG A 212 7.15 -15.49 0.60
CA ARG A 212 7.78 -16.76 1.04
C ARG A 212 8.90 -17.21 0.12
N ASP A 213 8.77 -16.95 -1.17
CA ASP A 213 9.73 -17.38 -2.20
C ASP A 213 10.78 -16.31 -2.55
N GLY A 214 10.75 -15.15 -1.88
CA GLY A 214 11.69 -14.04 -2.11
C GLY A 214 11.49 -13.33 -3.45
N ARG A 215 10.38 -13.59 -4.15
CA ARG A 215 10.08 -12.90 -5.42
C ARG A 215 9.37 -11.57 -5.15
N ARG A 216 9.45 -10.68 -6.12
CA ARG A 216 8.93 -9.30 -5.99
C ARG A 216 7.41 -9.22 -5.89
N THR A 217 7.00 -8.20 -5.20
CA THR A 217 5.59 -7.86 -4.95
C THR A 217 5.38 -6.35 -5.15
#